data_9654d127a13b9bd2e862fc4bf730c68e
#
_entry.id   9654d127a13b9bd2e862fc4bf730c68e
#
_cell.length_a   1.000
_cell.length_b   1.000
_cell.length_c   1.000
_cell.angle_alpha   90.00
_cell.angle_beta   90.00
_cell.angle_gamma   90.00
#
_symmetry.space_group_name_H-M   'P 1'
#
loop_
_entity.id
_entity.type
_entity.pdbx_description
1 polymer ?
#
loop_
_entity_poly.entity_id
_entity_poly.type
_entity_poly.pdbx_seq_one_letter_code
_entity_poly.pdbx_strand_id
1 'polypeptide(L)'
;MEKQKTPTKEPSAQHFNEAAYKLLANPHIEPTMRFIATLTKPSVNQLIRTKFFRFCVDSYPACLSLKLMRIYTSKEPRVHDGIRENAVRCLHAIFIIEEASLNSEVVHVLSPELISCLEEQVISETSFKILSMLVNRIAFEVFTIHEETWHDLRVFISSRAETEFAKAVFVFTSLSMPLDEDEFVIPLMDNLLPAILKRLGNVHEGSGSSSSQWGLAFVGGFCTAVHLLETTSVALVENLVNEMLKSVNRGMELGFLDRALRDVEIAVVQQLWWYCTTEFKFVLGFIRRIDAMITEETTKDVLQGIKVVVEKKILEIG
;
A
#
# COMPACT_ATOMS: atom_id res chain seq x y z
N MET A 1 2.19 49.17 28.68
CA MET A 1 2.89 48.08 29.42
C MET A 1 2.79 46.80 28.55
N GLU A 2 3.77 46.57 27.72
CA GLU A 2 3.90 45.32 26.94
C GLU A 2 4.30 44.18 27.87
N LYS A 3 3.44 43.16 27.94
CA LYS A 3 3.80 41.92 28.62
C LYS A 3 4.82 41.19 27.75
N GLN A 4 6.09 41.22 28.14
CA GLN A 4 7.13 40.38 27.61
C GLN A 4 6.67 38.93 27.70
N LYS A 5 6.41 38.27 26.56
CA LYS A 5 6.27 36.82 26.46
C LYS A 5 7.62 36.22 26.78
N THR A 6 7.75 35.64 27.97
CA THR A 6 8.88 34.77 28.34
C THR A 6 9.03 33.68 27.27
N PRO A 7 10.22 33.48 26.69
CA PRO A 7 10.43 32.40 25.75
C PRO A 7 10.21 31.07 26.49
N THR A 8 9.25 30.29 26.04
CA THR A 8 9.04 28.93 26.52
C THR A 8 10.31 28.12 26.22
N LYS A 9 11.04 27.77 27.27
CA LYS A 9 12.25 26.95 27.17
C LYS A 9 11.88 25.63 26.47
N GLU A 10 12.59 25.27 25.40
CA GLU A 10 12.35 23.97 24.74
C GLU A 10 12.51 22.83 25.74
N PRO A 11 11.61 21.85 25.74
CA PRO A 11 11.72 20.67 26.61
C PRO A 11 13.02 19.92 26.32
N SER A 12 13.71 19.47 27.35
CA SER A 12 14.91 18.65 27.19
C SER A 12 14.56 17.24 26.73
N ALA A 13 15.52 16.50 26.14
CA ALA A 13 15.35 15.10 25.76
C ALA A 13 14.89 14.22 26.95
N GLN A 14 15.40 14.49 28.14
CA GLN A 14 14.97 13.81 29.37
C GLN A 14 13.48 14.02 29.67
N HIS A 15 12.99 15.24 29.49
CA HIS A 15 11.57 15.56 29.68
C HIS A 15 10.68 14.80 28.67
N PHE A 16 11.11 14.70 27.42
CA PHE A 16 10.40 13.92 26.39
C PHE A 16 10.41 12.43 26.73
N ASN A 17 11.54 11.91 27.24
CA ASN A 17 11.64 10.51 27.64
C ASN A 17 10.65 10.16 28.77
N GLU A 18 10.62 10.97 29.82
CA GLU A 18 9.67 10.78 30.93
C GLU A 18 8.21 10.90 30.47
N ALA A 19 7.91 11.83 29.59
CA ALA A 19 6.56 11.99 29.03
C ALA A 19 6.18 10.80 28.13
N ALA A 20 7.09 10.31 27.29
CA ALA A 20 6.88 9.15 26.44
C ALA A 20 6.64 7.89 27.25
N TYR A 21 7.45 7.65 28.28
CA TYR A 21 7.25 6.52 29.20
C TYR A 21 5.87 6.57 29.86
N LYS A 22 5.45 7.72 30.40
CA LYS A 22 4.12 7.90 30.99
C LYS A 22 2.98 7.67 30.01
N LEU A 23 3.18 8.04 28.73
CA LEU A 23 2.20 7.86 27.67
C LEU A 23 2.10 6.40 27.22
N LEU A 24 3.24 5.76 26.97
CA LEU A 24 3.30 4.46 26.28
C LEU A 24 3.25 3.28 27.27
N ALA A 25 3.80 3.41 28.47
CA ALA A 25 3.71 2.37 29.51
C ALA A 25 2.32 2.31 30.16
N ASN A 26 1.48 3.33 29.99
CA ASN A 26 0.13 3.30 30.53
C ASN A 26 -0.70 2.18 29.88
N PRO A 27 -1.32 1.25 30.62
CA PRO A 27 -2.11 0.16 30.03
C PRO A 27 -3.36 0.66 29.31
N HIS A 28 -3.87 1.84 29.66
CA HIS A 28 -5.05 2.44 29.03
C HIS A 28 -4.70 3.19 27.75
N ILE A 29 -5.61 3.17 26.77
CA ILE A 29 -5.43 3.89 25.47
C ILE A 29 -5.72 5.38 25.58
N GLU A 30 -6.46 5.82 26.61
CA GLU A 30 -6.98 7.18 26.73
C GLU A 30 -5.90 8.29 26.71
N PRO A 31 -4.74 8.18 27.38
CA PRO A 31 -3.69 9.18 27.28
C PRO A 31 -3.16 9.35 25.85
N THR A 32 -2.92 8.23 25.15
CA THR A 32 -2.45 8.23 23.76
C THR A 32 -3.54 8.79 22.84
N MET A 33 -4.79 8.42 23.03
CA MET A 33 -5.93 8.92 22.30
C MET A 33 -6.08 10.45 22.42
N ARG A 34 -5.98 10.99 23.63
CA ARG A 34 -5.97 12.43 23.87
C ARG A 34 -4.79 13.11 23.18
N PHE A 35 -3.62 12.51 23.23
CA PHE A 35 -2.43 13.06 22.60
C PHE A 35 -2.59 13.15 21.07
N ILE A 36 -2.95 12.05 20.38
CA ILE A 36 -3.12 12.06 18.91
C ILE A 36 -4.25 13.02 18.47
N ALA A 37 -5.32 13.14 19.25
CA ALA A 37 -6.38 14.11 18.98
C ALA A 37 -5.90 15.58 19.03
N THR A 38 -4.76 15.85 19.66
CA THR A 38 -4.16 17.19 19.71
C THR A 38 -3.20 17.46 18.55
N LEU A 39 -2.72 16.43 17.86
CA LEU A 39 -1.77 16.58 16.73
C LEU A 39 -2.43 17.26 15.53
N THR A 40 -3.72 17.05 15.33
CA THR A 40 -4.48 17.61 14.22
C THR A 40 -5.10 18.99 14.52
N LYS A 41 -5.05 19.44 15.78
CA LYS A 41 -5.63 20.74 16.18
C LYS A 41 -4.59 21.85 16.14
N PRO A 42 -4.84 22.95 15.39
CA PRO A 42 -3.98 24.12 15.44
C PRO A 42 -3.83 24.64 16.87
N SER A 43 -2.61 24.84 17.34
CA SER A 43 -2.36 25.36 18.67
C SER A 43 -0.98 26.02 18.76
N VAL A 44 -0.81 26.92 19.74
CA VAL A 44 0.48 27.57 20.02
C VAL A 44 1.60 26.58 20.30
N ASN A 45 1.25 25.38 20.81
CA ASN A 45 2.21 24.32 21.16
C ASN A 45 2.35 23.25 20.07
N GLN A 46 1.85 23.49 18.84
CA GLN A 46 1.87 22.49 17.76
C GLN A 46 3.30 21.98 17.48
N LEU A 47 4.27 22.86 17.43
CA LEU A 47 5.66 22.49 17.18
C LEU A 47 6.21 21.52 18.25
N ILE A 48 5.91 21.78 19.53
CA ILE A 48 6.36 20.92 20.65
C ILE A 48 5.68 19.55 20.57
N ARG A 49 4.39 19.50 20.22
CA ARG A 49 3.65 18.25 20.06
C ARG A 49 4.18 17.42 18.90
N THR A 50 4.48 18.04 17.78
CA THR A 50 5.08 17.38 16.61
C THR A 50 6.48 16.86 16.95
N LYS A 51 7.31 17.65 17.65
CA LYS A 51 8.63 17.21 18.13
C LYS A 51 8.53 16.04 19.11
N PHE A 52 7.53 16.07 20.00
CA PHE A 52 7.29 14.96 20.93
C PHE A 52 6.78 13.70 20.23
N PHE A 53 5.88 13.85 19.25
CA PHE A 53 5.44 12.70 18.42
C PHE A 53 6.65 12.06 17.72
N ARG A 54 7.47 12.89 17.05
CA ARG A 54 8.69 12.41 16.39
C ARG A 54 9.62 11.71 17.35
N PHE A 55 9.84 12.27 18.54
CA PHE A 55 10.62 11.61 19.59
C PHE A 55 10.06 10.22 19.97
N CYS A 56 8.73 10.09 20.10
CA CYS A 56 8.11 8.79 20.35
C CYS A 56 8.30 7.81 19.18
N VAL A 57 8.24 8.30 17.94
CA VAL A 57 8.50 7.52 16.72
C VAL A 57 9.95 7.03 16.73
N ASP A 58 10.92 7.94 16.93
CA ASP A 58 12.35 7.63 16.87
C ASP A 58 12.80 6.69 18.03
N SER A 59 12.21 6.85 19.22
CA SER A 59 12.69 6.14 20.43
C SER A 59 11.85 4.91 20.80
N TYR A 60 10.57 4.87 20.42
CA TYR A 60 9.61 3.85 20.87
C TYR A 60 8.63 3.43 19.77
N PRO A 61 9.08 3.20 18.50
CA PRO A 61 8.19 2.93 17.36
C PRO A 61 7.27 1.73 17.62
N ALA A 62 7.81 0.65 18.15
CA ALA A 62 7.08 -0.56 18.48
C ALA A 62 5.91 -0.32 19.44
N CYS A 63 6.20 0.28 20.61
CA CYS A 63 5.19 0.55 21.63
C CYS A 63 4.11 1.52 21.12
N LEU A 64 4.51 2.55 20.35
CA LEU A 64 3.58 3.50 19.78
C LEU A 64 2.69 2.84 18.73
N SER A 65 3.25 2.03 17.83
CA SER A 65 2.50 1.31 16.78
C SER A 65 1.43 0.39 17.40
N LEU A 66 1.79 -0.40 18.39
CA LEU A 66 0.84 -1.28 19.10
C LEU A 66 -0.28 -0.49 19.80
N LYS A 67 0.05 0.66 20.40
CA LYS A 67 -0.96 1.54 21.01
C LYS A 67 -1.91 2.14 19.99
N LEU A 68 -1.38 2.60 18.86
CA LEU A 68 -2.19 3.20 17.80
C LEU A 68 -3.10 2.16 17.16
N MET A 69 -2.60 0.94 16.89
CA MET A 69 -3.42 -0.17 16.41
C MET A 69 -4.53 -0.50 17.39
N ARG A 70 -4.22 -0.61 18.68
CA ARG A 70 -5.22 -0.86 19.73
C ARG A 70 -6.28 0.25 19.83
N ILE A 71 -5.92 1.52 19.54
CA ILE A 71 -6.91 2.61 19.46
C ILE A 71 -7.78 2.42 18.22
N TYR A 72 -7.19 2.09 17.06
CA TYR A 72 -7.94 1.89 15.82
C TYR A 72 -8.96 0.74 15.96
N THR A 73 -8.56 -0.41 16.52
CA THR A 73 -9.41 -1.59 16.68
C THR A 73 -10.38 -1.51 17.86
N SER A 74 -10.24 -0.48 18.73
CA SER A 74 -11.07 -0.35 19.93
C SER A 74 -12.55 -0.18 19.60
N LYS A 75 -13.40 -0.96 20.27
CA LYS A 75 -14.87 -0.86 20.21
C LYS A 75 -15.45 0.00 21.33
N GLU A 76 -14.60 0.66 22.12
CA GLU A 76 -15.06 1.53 23.20
C GLU A 76 -15.88 2.72 22.64
N PRO A 77 -17.03 3.08 23.23
CA PRO A 77 -17.87 4.19 22.75
C PRO A 77 -17.15 5.55 22.70
N ARG A 78 -16.06 5.70 23.45
CA ARG A 78 -15.24 6.93 23.48
C ARG A 78 -14.33 7.06 22.26
N VAL A 79 -14.09 5.98 21.54
CA VAL A 79 -13.25 5.96 20.34
C VAL A 79 -14.13 6.10 19.13
N HIS A 80 -14.45 7.34 18.78
CA HIS A 80 -15.22 7.67 17.57
C HIS A 80 -14.33 7.60 16.31
N ASP A 81 -14.96 7.55 15.14
CA ASP A 81 -14.28 7.33 13.84
C ASP A 81 -13.16 8.33 13.57
N GLY A 82 -13.31 9.60 13.93
CA GLY A 82 -12.24 10.59 13.75
C GLY A 82 -10.99 10.32 14.60
N ILE A 83 -11.13 9.66 15.75
CA ILE A 83 -9.99 9.22 16.57
C ILE A 83 -9.34 7.99 15.94
N ARG A 84 -10.13 7.04 15.43
CA ARG A 84 -9.63 5.87 14.71
C ARG A 84 -8.86 6.29 13.47
N GLU A 85 -9.41 7.22 12.68
CA GLU A 85 -8.75 7.76 11.49
C GLU A 85 -7.42 8.46 11.86
N ASN A 86 -7.39 9.25 12.93
CA ASN A 86 -6.15 9.85 13.41
C ASN A 86 -5.14 8.79 13.86
N ALA A 87 -5.56 7.73 14.52
CA ALA A 87 -4.68 6.65 14.97
C ALA A 87 -4.03 5.94 13.78
N VAL A 88 -4.80 5.57 12.75
CA VAL A 88 -4.25 4.91 11.56
C VAL A 88 -3.36 5.84 10.74
N ARG A 89 -3.66 7.14 10.67
CA ARG A 89 -2.79 8.15 10.04
C ARG A 89 -1.46 8.32 10.79
N CYS A 90 -1.51 8.34 12.14
CA CYS A 90 -0.29 8.37 12.95
C CYS A 90 0.53 7.09 12.79
N LEU A 91 -0.12 5.93 12.73
CA LEU A 91 0.53 4.66 12.47
C LEU A 91 1.24 4.65 11.10
N HIS A 92 0.55 5.11 10.06
CA HIS A 92 1.14 5.27 8.73
C HIS A 92 2.35 6.23 8.73
N ALA A 93 2.27 7.34 9.47
CA ALA A 93 3.37 8.29 9.59
C ALA A 93 4.62 7.67 10.23
N ILE A 94 4.48 6.73 11.19
CA ILE A 94 5.60 5.98 11.76
C ILE A 94 6.32 5.20 10.65
N PHE A 95 5.58 4.47 9.83
CA PHE A 95 6.15 3.60 8.80
C PHE A 95 6.76 4.35 7.60
N ILE A 96 6.34 5.60 7.34
CA ILE A 96 6.95 6.44 6.30
C ILE A 96 8.22 7.13 6.81
N ILE A 97 8.22 7.59 8.07
CA ILE A 97 9.32 8.39 8.63
C ILE A 97 10.50 7.49 9.00
N GLU A 98 10.23 6.26 9.38
CA GLU A 98 11.24 5.32 9.86
C GLU A 98 11.58 4.30 8.78
N GLU A 99 12.82 4.39 8.29
CA GLU A 99 13.45 3.30 7.53
C GLU A 99 13.86 2.12 8.43
N ALA A 100 13.66 2.27 9.76
CA ALA A 100 14.05 1.26 10.71
C ALA A 100 13.20 -0.01 10.58
N SER A 101 13.87 -1.15 10.54
CA SER A 101 13.25 -2.47 10.60
C SER A 101 12.41 -2.61 11.87
N LEU A 102 11.20 -3.12 11.72
CA LEU A 102 10.34 -3.44 12.85
C LEU A 102 10.82 -4.73 13.53
N ASN A 103 10.73 -4.74 14.86
CA ASN A 103 10.96 -5.98 15.60
C ASN A 103 9.94 -7.05 15.15
N SER A 104 10.39 -8.29 14.93
CA SER A 104 9.57 -9.44 14.55
C SER A 104 8.34 -9.62 15.46
N GLU A 105 8.48 -9.44 16.76
CA GLU A 105 7.35 -9.52 17.69
C GLU A 105 6.23 -8.51 17.37
N VAL A 106 6.59 -7.30 16.96
CA VAL A 106 5.62 -6.26 16.55
C VAL A 106 4.97 -6.62 15.23
N VAL A 107 5.74 -7.11 14.28
CA VAL A 107 5.23 -7.58 12.98
C VAL A 107 4.21 -8.70 13.18
N HIS A 108 4.52 -9.71 13.99
CA HIS A 108 3.60 -10.81 14.27
C HIS A 108 2.31 -10.39 15.00
N VAL A 109 2.34 -9.32 15.80
CA VAL A 109 1.13 -8.80 16.44
C VAL A 109 0.31 -7.92 15.45
N LEU A 110 0.98 -7.10 14.64
CA LEU A 110 0.29 -6.18 13.73
C LEU A 110 -0.32 -6.91 12.52
N SER A 111 0.31 -7.97 12.03
CA SER A 111 -0.13 -8.68 10.83
C SER A 111 -1.58 -9.19 10.90
N PRO A 112 -2.00 -9.97 11.91
CA PRO A 112 -3.38 -10.43 12.00
C PRO A 112 -4.38 -9.29 12.28
N GLU A 113 -3.98 -8.30 13.06
CA GLU A 113 -4.82 -7.13 13.35
C GLU A 113 -5.11 -6.31 12.07
N LEU A 114 -4.11 -6.14 11.19
CA LEU A 114 -4.29 -5.46 9.91
C LEU A 114 -5.27 -6.20 9.00
N ILE A 115 -5.14 -7.53 8.90
CA ILE A 115 -6.08 -8.34 8.12
C ILE A 115 -7.50 -8.21 8.70
N SER A 116 -7.66 -8.33 10.01
CA SER A 116 -8.96 -8.14 10.68
C SER A 116 -9.57 -6.76 10.37
N CYS A 117 -8.75 -5.70 10.34
CA CYS A 117 -9.22 -4.35 10.01
C CYS A 117 -9.66 -4.23 8.54
N LEU A 118 -8.94 -4.86 7.60
CA LEU A 118 -9.34 -4.89 6.19
C LEU A 118 -10.63 -5.69 5.95
N GLU A 119 -10.95 -6.63 6.84
CA GLU A 119 -12.16 -7.46 6.79
C GLU A 119 -13.41 -6.75 7.31
N GLU A 120 -13.27 -5.61 7.98
CA GLU A 120 -14.42 -4.85 8.47
C GLU A 120 -15.38 -4.49 7.32
N GLN A 121 -16.68 -4.75 7.53
CA GLN A 121 -17.71 -4.50 6.51
C GLN A 121 -17.87 -3.01 6.19
N VAL A 122 -17.70 -2.16 7.19
CA VAL A 122 -17.85 -0.70 7.07
C VAL A 122 -16.51 -0.03 7.35
N ILE A 123 -15.71 0.08 6.31
CA ILE A 123 -14.44 0.81 6.33
C ILE A 123 -14.50 1.97 5.34
N SER A 124 -14.02 3.17 5.73
CA SER A 124 -13.93 4.29 4.78
C SER A 124 -12.86 4.00 3.72
N GLU A 125 -13.07 4.51 2.50
CA GLU A 125 -12.08 4.38 1.40
C GLU A 125 -10.70 4.91 1.82
N THR A 126 -10.66 6.02 2.55
CA THR A 126 -9.42 6.61 3.07
C THR A 126 -8.72 5.66 4.04
N SER A 127 -9.45 5.11 5.02
CA SER A 127 -8.88 4.16 5.97
C SER A 127 -8.41 2.88 5.28
N PHE A 128 -9.17 2.37 4.33
CA PHE A 128 -8.80 1.19 3.55
C PHE A 128 -7.48 1.41 2.79
N LYS A 129 -7.32 2.55 2.11
CA LYS A 129 -6.07 2.89 1.40
C LYS A 129 -4.88 2.97 2.35
N ILE A 130 -5.05 3.62 3.50
CA ILE A 130 -3.98 3.72 4.50
C ILE A 130 -3.61 2.34 5.06
N LEU A 131 -4.60 1.51 5.39
CA LEU A 131 -4.36 0.14 5.87
C LEU A 131 -3.64 -0.71 4.80
N SER A 132 -3.98 -0.57 3.53
CA SER A 132 -3.28 -1.27 2.45
C SER A 132 -1.81 -0.84 2.33
N MET A 133 -1.51 0.45 2.55
CA MET A 133 -0.12 0.92 2.62
C MET A 133 0.63 0.37 3.83
N LEU A 134 -0.06 0.22 4.98
CA LEU A 134 0.50 -0.44 6.16
C LEU A 134 0.75 -1.93 5.89
N VAL A 135 -0.18 -2.60 5.20
CA VAL A 135 0.00 -3.99 4.76
C VAL A 135 1.24 -4.12 3.88
N ASN A 136 1.45 -3.23 2.91
CA ASN A 136 2.66 -3.22 2.09
C ASN A 136 3.93 -3.13 2.96
N ARG A 137 3.96 -2.23 3.94
CA ARG A 137 5.12 -2.06 4.82
C ARG A 137 5.37 -3.31 5.69
N ILE A 138 4.32 -3.87 6.29
CA ILE A 138 4.45 -5.10 7.08
C ILE A 138 4.82 -6.29 6.19
N ALA A 139 4.27 -6.38 4.97
CA ALA A 139 4.64 -7.40 4.00
C ALA A 139 6.13 -7.32 3.62
N PHE A 140 6.68 -6.11 3.47
CA PHE A 140 8.11 -5.92 3.25
C PHE A 140 8.95 -6.51 4.41
N GLU A 141 8.57 -6.26 5.67
CA GLU A 141 9.27 -6.86 6.82
C GLU A 141 9.16 -8.39 6.80
N VAL A 142 7.95 -8.93 6.56
CA VAL A 142 7.70 -10.38 6.55
C VAL A 142 8.47 -11.06 5.42
N PHE A 143 8.27 -10.63 4.16
CA PHE A 143 8.83 -11.32 3.00
C PHE A 143 10.32 -11.03 2.78
N THR A 144 10.77 -9.78 3.03
CA THR A 144 12.13 -9.37 2.64
C THR A 144 13.12 -9.41 3.80
N ILE A 145 12.67 -9.03 5.02
CA ILE A 145 13.58 -8.93 6.17
C ILE A 145 13.59 -10.23 6.99
N HIS A 146 12.41 -10.82 7.20
CA HIS A 146 12.29 -12.06 7.98
C HIS A 146 12.29 -13.32 7.11
N GLU A 147 12.16 -13.18 5.78
CA GLU A 147 12.10 -14.29 4.83
C GLU A 147 10.99 -15.30 5.19
N GLU A 148 9.84 -14.79 5.63
CA GLU A 148 8.66 -15.56 6.03
C GLU A 148 7.51 -15.35 5.04
N THR A 149 6.53 -16.27 5.02
CA THR A 149 5.32 -16.15 4.20
C THR A 149 4.14 -15.65 5.02
N TRP A 150 3.44 -14.62 4.53
CA TRP A 150 2.23 -14.13 5.18
C TRP A 150 0.96 -14.82 4.66
N HIS A 151 0.67 -15.98 5.23
CA HIS A 151 -0.44 -16.82 4.83
C HIS A 151 -1.81 -16.12 4.89
N ASP A 152 -2.10 -15.39 5.98
CA ASP A 152 -3.40 -14.72 6.15
C ASP A 152 -3.63 -13.64 5.10
N LEU A 153 -2.59 -12.92 4.68
CA LEU A 153 -2.66 -11.95 3.59
C LEU A 153 -3.04 -12.63 2.27
N ARG A 154 -2.41 -13.77 1.96
CA ARG A 154 -2.75 -14.57 0.79
C ARG A 154 -4.20 -15.03 0.82
N VAL A 155 -4.67 -15.56 1.95
CA VAL A 155 -6.06 -16.01 2.14
C VAL A 155 -7.03 -14.83 2.00
N PHE A 156 -6.70 -13.66 2.57
CA PHE A 156 -7.50 -12.44 2.42
C PHE A 156 -7.70 -12.08 0.94
N ILE A 157 -6.62 -11.98 0.17
CA ILE A 157 -6.69 -11.60 -1.26
C ILE A 157 -7.45 -12.66 -2.05
N SER A 158 -7.11 -13.94 -1.87
CA SER A 158 -7.70 -15.07 -2.60
C SER A 158 -9.20 -15.19 -2.36
N SER A 159 -9.66 -15.13 -1.11
CA SER A 159 -11.08 -15.31 -0.76
C SER A 159 -11.96 -14.16 -1.28
N ARG A 160 -11.40 -12.98 -1.53
CA ARG A 160 -12.12 -11.78 -1.98
C ARG A 160 -12.00 -11.53 -3.48
N ALA A 161 -11.18 -12.31 -4.18
CA ALA A 161 -10.90 -12.11 -5.60
C ALA A 161 -12.19 -12.02 -6.46
N GLU A 162 -13.22 -12.80 -6.16
CA GLU A 162 -14.49 -12.76 -6.87
C GLU A 162 -15.54 -11.80 -6.27
N THR A 163 -15.65 -11.76 -4.95
CA THR A 163 -16.74 -11.05 -4.25
C THR A 163 -16.47 -9.58 -3.99
N GLU A 164 -15.22 -9.26 -3.64
CA GLU A 164 -14.75 -7.90 -3.34
C GLU A 164 -13.49 -7.58 -4.17
N PHE A 165 -13.54 -7.83 -5.47
CA PHE A 165 -12.43 -7.74 -6.41
C PHE A 165 -11.58 -6.48 -6.24
N ALA A 166 -12.23 -5.31 -6.12
CA ALA A 166 -11.51 -4.05 -5.98
C ALA A 166 -10.60 -4.03 -4.73
N LYS A 167 -11.07 -4.58 -3.62
CA LYS A 167 -10.25 -4.67 -2.40
C LYS A 167 -9.09 -5.66 -2.57
N ALA A 168 -9.39 -6.85 -3.10
CA ALA A 168 -8.37 -7.88 -3.32
C ALA A 168 -7.23 -7.38 -4.22
N VAL A 169 -7.58 -6.83 -5.38
CA VAL A 169 -6.61 -6.31 -6.36
C VAL A 169 -5.86 -5.11 -5.80
N PHE A 170 -6.54 -4.18 -5.11
CA PHE A 170 -5.87 -3.01 -4.54
C PHE A 170 -4.82 -3.41 -3.52
N VAL A 171 -5.12 -4.36 -2.62
CA VAL A 171 -4.14 -4.87 -1.65
C VAL A 171 -3.00 -5.58 -2.37
N PHE A 172 -3.29 -6.46 -3.34
CA PHE A 172 -2.26 -7.17 -4.10
C PHE A 172 -1.33 -6.22 -4.85
N THR A 173 -1.88 -5.25 -5.59
CA THR A 173 -1.08 -4.29 -6.37
C THR A 173 -0.30 -3.30 -5.51
N SER A 174 -0.66 -3.14 -4.23
CA SER A 174 0.11 -2.33 -3.29
C SER A 174 1.40 -3.02 -2.83
N LEU A 175 1.54 -4.34 -2.99
CA LEU A 175 2.74 -5.08 -2.60
C LEU A 175 3.89 -4.73 -3.56
N SER A 176 4.89 -4.04 -3.04
CA SER A 176 5.99 -3.46 -3.83
C SER A 176 7.33 -4.16 -3.62
N MET A 177 7.31 -5.43 -3.18
CA MET A 177 8.49 -6.27 -2.94
C MET A 177 8.41 -7.57 -3.76
N PRO A 178 9.53 -8.29 -3.94
CA PRO A 178 9.49 -9.65 -4.45
C PRO A 178 8.64 -10.52 -3.50
N LEU A 179 7.80 -11.35 -4.07
CA LEU A 179 6.93 -12.26 -3.33
C LEU A 179 7.40 -13.70 -3.56
N ASP A 180 7.31 -14.52 -2.53
CA ASP A 180 7.58 -15.95 -2.69
C ASP A 180 6.61 -16.56 -3.71
N GLU A 181 7.19 -17.22 -4.72
CA GLU A 181 6.45 -17.72 -5.84
C GLU A 181 5.59 -18.92 -5.46
N ASP A 182 6.22 -19.94 -4.87
CA ASP A 182 5.59 -21.23 -4.59
C ASP A 182 4.57 -21.13 -3.46
N GLU A 183 4.91 -20.41 -2.41
CA GLU A 183 4.11 -20.35 -1.20
C GLU A 183 3.07 -19.21 -1.20
N PHE A 184 3.30 -18.15 -1.99
CA PHE A 184 2.39 -17.00 -2.02
C PHE A 184 1.75 -16.78 -3.39
N VAL A 185 2.55 -16.59 -4.46
CA VAL A 185 2.04 -16.13 -5.76
C VAL A 185 1.23 -17.21 -6.46
N ILE A 186 1.78 -18.42 -6.64
CA ILE A 186 1.10 -19.50 -7.37
C ILE A 186 -0.24 -19.87 -6.71
N PRO A 187 -0.32 -20.13 -5.39
CA PRO A 187 -1.59 -20.43 -4.75
C PRO A 187 -2.61 -19.27 -4.79
N LEU A 188 -2.13 -18.03 -4.85
CA LEU A 188 -3.00 -16.85 -5.00
C LEU A 188 -3.63 -16.81 -6.40
N MET A 189 -2.89 -17.22 -7.44
CA MET A 189 -3.33 -17.15 -8.83
C MET A 189 -4.51 -18.09 -9.14
N ASP A 190 -4.73 -19.14 -8.36
CA ASP A 190 -5.89 -20.02 -8.53
C ASP A 190 -7.24 -19.27 -8.48
N ASN A 191 -7.33 -18.22 -7.72
CA ASN A 191 -8.54 -17.39 -7.58
C ASN A 191 -8.41 -16.01 -8.21
N LEU A 192 -7.25 -15.36 -8.08
CA LEU A 192 -7.06 -13.98 -8.52
C LEU A 192 -6.97 -13.88 -10.04
N LEU A 193 -6.25 -14.79 -10.70
CA LEU A 193 -6.06 -14.75 -12.14
C LEU A 193 -7.37 -14.95 -12.92
N PRO A 194 -8.24 -15.96 -12.61
CA PRO A 194 -9.55 -16.05 -13.25
C PRO A 194 -10.41 -14.80 -13.06
N ALA A 195 -10.36 -14.20 -11.87
CA ALA A 195 -11.11 -12.99 -11.56
C ALA A 195 -10.60 -11.77 -12.38
N ILE A 196 -9.30 -11.65 -12.62
CA ILE A 196 -8.69 -10.65 -13.49
C ILE A 196 -9.12 -10.89 -14.95
N LEU A 197 -8.90 -12.09 -15.47
CA LEU A 197 -9.21 -12.42 -16.88
C LEU A 197 -10.70 -12.21 -17.21
N LYS A 198 -11.58 -12.58 -16.31
CA LYS A 198 -13.01 -12.33 -16.43
C LYS A 198 -13.34 -10.85 -16.62
N ARG A 199 -12.68 -9.95 -15.90
CA ARG A 199 -12.94 -8.51 -15.96
C ARG A 199 -12.23 -7.81 -17.12
N LEU A 200 -11.12 -8.34 -17.58
CA LEU A 200 -10.52 -7.92 -18.84
C LEU A 200 -11.41 -8.26 -20.04
N GLY A 201 -12.01 -9.47 -20.05
CA GLY A 201 -12.81 -10.02 -21.15
C GLY A 201 -14.28 -9.60 -21.19
N ASN A 202 -14.93 -9.23 -20.05
CA ASN A 202 -16.37 -8.99 -19.98
C ASN A 202 -16.84 -7.78 -20.80
N VAL A 203 -17.54 -8.07 -21.90
CA VAL A 203 -18.06 -7.11 -22.88
C VAL A 203 -19.49 -6.64 -22.56
N HIS A 204 -20.24 -7.36 -21.71
CA HIS A 204 -21.68 -7.22 -21.65
C HIS A 204 -22.22 -7.15 -20.23
N GLU A 205 -22.01 -6.05 -19.51
CA GLU A 205 -22.98 -5.70 -18.46
C GLU A 205 -22.97 -4.18 -18.25
N GLY A 206 -24.07 -3.55 -18.66
CA GLY A 206 -24.27 -2.10 -18.68
C GLY A 206 -24.49 -1.48 -17.32
N SER A 207 -23.53 -1.59 -16.40
CA SER A 207 -23.51 -0.81 -15.19
C SER A 207 -22.17 -0.08 -15.05
N GLY A 208 -22.22 1.18 -14.64
CA GLY A 208 -21.03 2.04 -14.46
C GLY A 208 -19.95 1.46 -13.49
N SER A 209 -20.26 0.33 -12.83
CA SER A 209 -19.33 -0.44 -12.01
C SER A 209 -18.34 -1.26 -12.84
N SER A 210 -18.68 -1.66 -14.07
CA SER A 210 -17.82 -2.52 -14.92
C SER A 210 -16.57 -1.80 -15.42
N SER A 211 -16.65 -0.51 -15.67
CA SER A 211 -15.55 0.25 -16.27
C SER A 211 -14.39 0.49 -15.31
N SER A 212 -14.67 0.79 -14.04
CA SER A 212 -13.62 0.94 -13.02
C SER A 212 -12.93 -0.38 -12.69
N GLN A 213 -13.67 -1.51 -12.78
CA GLN A 213 -13.12 -2.83 -12.55
C GLN A 213 -12.15 -3.28 -13.65
N TRP A 214 -12.35 -2.86 -14.91
CA TRP A 214 -11.42 -3.12 -16.00
C TRP A 214 -10.04 -2.52 -15.70
N GLY A 215 -9.95 -1.25 -15.30
CA GLY A 215 -8.68 -0.61 -14.98
C GLY A 215 -7.92 -1.33 -13.86
N LEU A 216 -8.63 -1.70 -12.79
CA LEU A 216 -8.06 -2.49 -11.69
C LEU A 216 -7.58 -3.88 -12.18
N ALA A 217 -8.35 -4.55 -13.05
CA ALA A 217 -7.95 -5.83 -13.61
C ALA A 217 -6.72 -5.69 -14.51
N PHE A 218 -6.59 -4.59 -15.24
CA PHE A 218 -5.42 -4.32 -16.09
C PHE A 218 -4.16 -4.13 -15.24
N VAL A 219 -4.21 -3.30 -14.19
CA VAL A 219 -3.09 -3.12 -13.26
C VAL A 219 -2.78 -4.41 -12.49
N GLY A 220 -3.80 -5.11 -11.99
CA GLY A 220 -3.65 -6.41 -11.34
C GLY A 220 -2.99 -7.44 -12.24
N GLY A 221 -3.39 -7.50 -13.52
CA GLY A 221 -2.78 -8.36 -14.52
C GLY A 221 -1.31 -8.04 -14.77
N PHE A 222 -0.96 -6.76 -14.85
CA PHE A 222 0.42 -6.33 -14.99
C PHE A 222 1.28 -6.77 -13.78
N CYS A 223 0.83 -6.48 -12.55
CA CYS A 223 1.55 -6.88 -11.34
C CYS A 223 1.66 -8.42 -11.23
N THR A 224 0.58 -9.15 -11.59
CA THR A 224 0.62 -10.62 -11.66
C THR A 224 1.69 -11.10 -12.64
N ALA A 225 1.73 -10.53 -13.85
CA ALA A 225 2.71 -10.91 -14.85
C ALA A 225 4.14 -10.66 -14.35
N VAL A 226 4.40 -9.53 -13.69
CA VAL A 226 5.72 -9.21 -13.12
C VAL A 226 6.16 -10.24 -12.07
N HIS A 227 5.28 -10.60 -11.13
CA HIS A 227 5.60 -11.58 -10.09
C HIS A 227 5.70 -13.02 -10.59
N LEU A 228 5.25 -13.32 -11.82
CA LEU A 228 5.33 -14.65 -12.44
C LEU A 228 6.47 -14.77 -13.46
N LEU A 229 7.32 -13.75 -13.65
CA LEU A 229 8.35 -13.75 -14.70
C LEU A 229 9.44 -14.79 -14.49
N GLU A 230 9.76 -15.12 -13.26
CA GLU A 230 10.79 -16.07 -12.91
C GLU A 230 10.27 -17.52 -12.83
N THR A 231 8.93 -17.68 -12.96
CA THR A 231 8.29 -18.99 -12.86
C THR A 231 8.52 -19.85 -14.10
N THR A 232 8.39 -21.17 -13.92
CA THR A 232 8.31 -22.13 -15.02
C THR A 232 7.07 -21.94 -15.91
N SER A 233 6.19 -21.01 -15.57
CA SER A 233 4.89 -20.78 -16.22
C SER A 233 4.91 -19.69 -17.29
N VAL A 234 5.94 -19.67 -18.16
CA VAL A 234 6.04 -18.71 -19.28
C VAL A 234 4.75 -18.63 -20.10
N ALA A 235 4.10 -19.77 -20.36
CA ALA A 235 2.82 -19.81 -21.10
C ALA A 235 1.69 -19.09 -20.37
N LEU A 236 1.68 -19.09 -19.04
CA LEU A 236 0.67 -18.37 -18.24
C LEU A 236 0.85 -16.87 -18.35
N VAL A 237 2.08 -16.37 -18.23
CA VAL A 237 2.42 -14.96 -18.40
C VAL A 237 2.08 -14.49 -19.80
N GLU A 238 2.46 -15.24 -20.84
CA GLU A 238 2.14 -14.90 -22.23
C GLU A 238 0.62 -14.85 -22.48
N ASN A 239 -0.14 -15.81 -21.94
CA ASN A 239 -1.59 -15.80 -22.05
C ASN A 239 -2.20 -14.57 -21.37
N LEU A 240 -1.79 -14.27 -20.15
CA LEU A 240 -2.27 -13.09 -19.41
C LEU A 240 -1.96 -11.80 -20.18
N VAL A 241 -0.72 -11.62 -20.65
CA VAL A 241 -0.31 -10.44 -21.42
C VAL A 241 -1.11 -10.33 -22.73
N ASN A 242 -1.37 -11.43 -23.41
CA ASN A 242 -2.19 -11.43 -24.63
C ASN A 242 -3.64 -11.00 -24.33
N GLU A 243 -4.25 -11.47 -23.25
CA GLU A 243 -5.60 -11.04 -22.84
C GLU A 243 -5.62 -9.56 -22.45
N MET A 244 -4.60 -9.06 -21.75
CA MET A 244 -4.45 -7.64 -21.45
C MET A 244 -4.38 -6.81 -22.74
N LEU A 245 -3.54 -7.18 -23.71
CA LEU A 245 -3.40 -6.47 -24.97
C LEU A 245 -4.69 -6.51 -25.81
N LYS A 246 -5.40 -7.64 -25.87
CA LYS A 246 -6.73 -7.71 -26.51
C LYS A 246 -7.72 -6.74 -25.87
N SER A 247 -7.60 -6.47 -24.56
CA SER A 247 -8.50 -5.58 -23.82
C SER A 247 -8.18 -4.10 -23.96
N VAL A 248 -7.02 -3.71 -24.57
CA VAL A 248 -6.56 -2.30 -24.70
C VAL A 248 -7.58 -1.45 -25.44
N ASN A 249 -8.11 -1.91 -26.59
CA ASN A 249 -9.11 -1.17 -27.36
C ASN A 249 -10.36 -0.89 -26.52
N ARG A 250 -10.77 -1.84 -25.71
CA ARG A 250 -11.87 -1.65 -24.76
C ARG A 250 -11.56 -0.61 -23.71
N GLY A 251 -10.34 -0.61 -23.18
CA GLY A 251 -9.88 0.43 -22.22
C GLY A 251 -9.93 1.83 -22.83
N MET A 252 -9.62 1.98 -24.10
CA MET A 252 -9.76 3.24 -24.86
C MET A 252 -11.24 3.64 -25.03
N GLU A 253 -12.08 2.72 -25.47
CA GLU A 253 -13.54 2.96 -25.62
C GLU A 253 -14.21 3.37 -24.30
N LEU A 254 -13.78 2.80 -23.20
CA LEU A 254 -14.26 3.13 -21.85
C LEU A 254 -13.67 4.44 -21.29
N GLY A 255 -12.61 4.99 -21.90
CA GLY A 255 -11.88 6.17 -21.41
C GLY A 255 -11.08 5.92 -20.12
N PHE A 256 -10.67 4.68 -19.85
CA PHE A 256 -9.94 4.29 -18.64
C PHE A 256 -8.49 3.89 -18.88
N LEU A 257 -8.05 3.80 -20.13
CA LEU A 257 -6.71 3.31 -20.45
C LEU A 257 -5.61 4.20 -19.86
N ASP A 258 -5.70 5.53 -20.01
CA ASP A 258 -4.71 6.47 -19.48
C ASP A 258 -4.57 6.34 -17.98
N ARG A 259 -5.68 6.21 -17.27
CA ARG A 259 -5.67 6.02 -15.83
C ARG A 259 -5.01 4.69 -15.44
N ALA A 260 -5.38 3.60 -16.11
CA ALA A 260 -4.78 2.29 -15.85
C ALA A 260 -3.28 2.29 -16.12
N LEU A 261 -2.82 2.96 -17.17
CA LEU A 261 -1.39 3.09 -17.48
C LEU A 261 -0.65 3.95 -16.46
N ARG A 262 -1.27 5.03 -15.92
CA ARG A 262 -0.68 5.78 -14.79
C ARG A 262 -0.60 4.95 -13.52
N ASP A 263 -1.59 4.12 -13.25
CA ASP A 263 -1.54 3.20 -12.11
C ASP A 263 -0.46 2.11 -12.32
N VAL A 264 -0.23 1.65 -13.56
CA VAL A 264 0.93 0.80 -13.93
C VAL A 264 2.24 1.55 -13.73
N GLU A 265 2.34 2.82 -14.13
CA GLU A 265 3.53 3.66 -13.88
C GLU A 265 3.86 3.73 -12.39
N ILE A 266 2.86 3.98 -11.55
CA ILE A 266 3.03 4.01 -10.10
C ILE A 266 3.53 2.65 -9.59
N ALA A 267 2.93 1.54 -10.02
CA ALA A 267 3.36 0.20 -9.64
C ALA A 267 4.81 -0.07 -10.04
N VAL A 268 5.19 0.27 -11.28
CA VAL A 268 6.58 0.14 -11.78
C VAL A 268 7.53 0.95 -10.89
N VAL A 269 7.24 2.24 -10.63
CA VAL A 269 8.10 3.10 -9.81
C VAL A 269 8.29 2.54 -8.41
N GLN A 270 7.25 2.00 -7.79
CA GLN A 270 7.31 1.42 -6.45
C GLN A 270 8.11 0.13 -6.39
N GLN A 271 8.16 -0.63 -7.50
CA GLN A 271 8.80 -1.94 -7.59
C GLN A 271 10.22 -1.89 -8.18
N LEU A 272 10.65 -0.76 -8.78
CA LEU A 272 11.94 -0.62 -9.46
C LEU A 272 13.17 -1.03 -8.62
N TRP A 273 13.06 -0.95 -7.29
CA TRP A 273 14.18 -1.21 -6.39
C TRP A 273 14.64 -2.69 -6.41
N TRP A 274 13.72 -3.63 -6.73
CA TRP A 274 14.03 -5.05 -6.80
C TRP A 274 14.04 -5.61 -8.23
N TYR A 275 13.64 -4.83 -9.25
CA TYR A 275 13.67 -5.28 -10.63
C TYR A 275 15.09 -5.62 -11.09
N CYS A 276 15.22 -6.72 -11.80
CA CYS A 276 16.40 -7.12 -12.51
C CYS A 276 16.20 -7.04 -14.05
N THR A 277 17.14 -7.60 -14.81
CA THR A 277 17.12 -7.55 -16.27
C THR A 277 15.84 -8.14 -16.88
N THR A 278 15.24 -9.14 -16.24
CA THR A 278 14.02 -9.81 -16.73
C THR A 278 12.81 -8.88 -16.65
N GLU A 279 12.58 -8.28 -15.48
CA GLU A 279 11.46 -7.34 -15.25
C GLU A 279 11.60 -6.10 -16.13
N PHE A 280 12.79 -5.54 -16.28
CA PHE A 280 13.03 -4.40 -17.16
C PHE A 280 12.72 -4.73 -18.62
N LYS A 281 13.17 -5.88 -19.13
CA LYS A 281 12.86 -6.32 -20.50
C LYS A 281 11.36 -6.53 -20.70
N PHE A 282 10.70 -7.12 -19.71
CA PHE A 282 9.26 -7.34 -19.74
C PHE A 282 8.51 -6.01 -19.82
N VAL A 283 8.76 -5.08 -18.89
CA VAL A 283 8.09 -3.77 -18.87
C VAL A 283 8.27 -3.03 -20.17
N LEU A 284 9.51 -2.93 -20.68
CA LEU A 284 9.79 -2.26 -21.97
C LEU A 284 9.11 -2.95 -23.14
N GLY A 285 9.10 -4.30 -23.16
CA GLY A 285 8.41 -5.09 -24.17
C GLY A 285 6.90 -4.89 -24.14
N PHE A 286 6.30 -4.91 -22.96
CA PHE A 286 4.87 -4.67 -22.75
C PHE A 286 4.45 -3.28 -23.23
N ILE A 287 5.19 -2.23 -22.85
CA ILE A 287 4.92 -0.84 -23.24
C ILE A 287 5.01 -0.68 -24.77
N ARG A 288 6.03 -1.23 -25.41
CA ARG A 288 6.19 -1.18 -26.87
C ARG A 288 5.02 -1.83 -27.61
N ARG A 289 4.47 -2.94 -27.06
CA ARG A 289 3.30 -3.61 -27.66
C ARG A 289 2.05 -2.74 -27.55
N ILE A 290 1.85 -2.06 -26.42
CA ILE A 290 0.72 -1.13 -26.26
C ILE A 290 0.89 0.10 -27.15
N ASP A 291 2.09 0.71 -27.19
CA ASP A 291 2.39 1.89 -28.01
C ASP A 291 2.09 1.65 -29.49
N ALA A 292 2.39 0.45 -29.98
CA ALA A 292 2.06 0.06 -31.36
C ALA A 292 0.54 -0.01 -31.66
N MET A 293 -0.31 -0.08 -30.66
CA MET A 293 -1.78 -0.17 -30.79
C MET A 293 -2.46 1.19 -30.64
N ILE A 294 -1.77 2.21 -30.15
CA ILE A 294 -2.35 3.50 -29.74
C ILE A 294 -1.95 4.59 -30.72
N THR A 295 -2.93 5.43 -31.07
CA THR A 295 -2.72 6.63 -31.91
C THR A 295 -2.82 7.92 -31.11
N GLU A 296 -3.41 7.87 -29.91
CA GLU A 296 -3.66 9.05 -29.07
C GLU A 296 -2.38 9.52 -28.39
N GLU A 297 -2.04 10.81 -28.57
CA GLU A 297 -0.78 11.39 -28.09
C GLU A 297 -0.69 11.43 -26.57
N THR A 298 -1.81 11.73 -25.87
CA THR A 298 -1.85 11.76 -24.40
C THR A 298 -1.49 10.43 -23.77
N THR A 299 -1.98 9.34 -24.35
CA THR A 299 -1.67 7.97 -23.90
C THR A 299 -0.21 7.60 -24.21
N LYS A 300 0.33 8.05 -25.34
CA LYS A 300 1.75 7.87 -25.68
C LYS A 300 2.67 8.60 -24.71
N ASP A 301 2.30 9.78 -24.22
CA ASP A 301 3.06 10.52 -23.23
C ASP A 301 3.18 9.73 -21.94
N VAL A 302 2.12 9.05 -21.47
CA VAL A 302 2.16 8.18 -20.28
C VAL A 302 3.11 7.00 -20.50
N LEU A 303 3.01 6.32 -21.66
CA LEU A 303 3.91 5.21 -21.99
C LEU A 303 5.36 5.65 -22.07
N GLN A 304 5.62 6.84 -22.63
CA GLN A 304 6.97 7.41 -22.67
C GLN A 304 7.48 7.74 -21.27
N GLY A 305 6.62 8.19 -20.33
CA GLY A 305 6.95 8.40 -18.95
C GLY A 305 7.49 7.11 -18.28
N ILE A 306 6.75 6.01 -18.41
CA ILE A 306 7.16 4.70 -17.87
C ILE A 306 8.51 4.27 -18.48
N LYS A 307 8.65 4.39 -19.81
CA LYS A 307 9.87 4.01 -20.52
C LYS A 307 11.09 4.78 -19.98
N VAL A 308 10.99 6.10 -19.84
CA VAL A 308 12.07 6.96 -19.33
C VAL A 308 12.49 6.55 -17.91
N VAL A 309 11.53 6.27 -17.04
CA VAL A 309 11.81 5.85 -15.66
C VAL A 309 12.56 4.53 -15.63
N VAL A 310 12.14 3.54 -16.43
CA VAL A 310 12.78 2.23 -16.52
C VAL A 310 14.18 2.33 -17.15
N GLU A 311 14.34 3.05 -18.28
CA GLU A 311 15.63 3.21 -18.95
C GLU A 311 16.65 3.94 -18.07
N LYS A 312 16.19 4.96 -17.30
CA LYS A 312 17.04 5.65 -16.32
C LYS A 312 17.55 4.67 -15.26
N LYS A 313 16.68 3.81 -14.74
CA LYS A 313 17.06 2.83 -13.71
C LYS A 313 18.05 1.81 -14.23
N ILE A 314 17.88 1.34 -15.45
CA ILE A 314 18.85 0.42 -16.11
C ILE A 314 20.24 1.07 -16.18
N LEU A 315 20.31 2.38 -16.52
CA LEU A 315 21.59 3.11 -16.58
C LEU A 315 22.25 3.33 -15.20
N GLU A 316 21.46 3.34 -14.13
CA GLU A 316 22.01 3.46 -12.75
C GLU A 316 22.60 2.14 -12.23
N ILE A 317 22.19 1.00 -12.79
CA ILE A 317 22.61 -0.35 -12.33
C ILE A 317 23.80 -0.88 -13.16
N GLY A 318 23.94 -0.45 -14.41
CA GLY A 318 25.00 -0.88 -15.34
C GLY A 318 26.21 0.00 -15.27
#